data_91723547bc45ce78a3242f64f6fe5865
#
_entry.id   91723547bc45ce78a3242f64f6fe5865
#
_cell.length_a   1.000
_cell.length_b   1.000
_cell.length_c   1.000
_cell.angle_alpha   90.00
_cell.angle_beta   90.00
_cell.angle_gamma   90.00
#
_symmetry.space_group_name_H-M   'P 1'
#
loop_
_entity.id
_entity.type
_entity.pdbx_description
1 polymer ?
#
loop_
_entity_poly.entity_id
_entity_poly.type
_entity_poly.pdbx_seq_one_letter_code
_entity_poly.pdbx_strand_id
1 'polypeptide(L)'
;VDSSQVIMTTHSPVLIDELEHDQVVLVRNTSDEKRGFKSMVTQIDNNFWKKVDLDQAKYYEFHKYKNSEFFFSKGIILVEGESDEGVLRILMESEGVDLESNGVSVMFLYGVNNIKYPYHLLDQLEIPCFYILDKDYFLPYRNGSKKRSRDDRGFPQYKHSYNDDRLIEEIIPSSYDRDKLL
;
A
#
# COMPACT_ATOMS: atom_id res chain seq x y z
N VAL A 1 36.92 -17.51 5.72
CA VAL A 1 36.04 -16.44 6.22
C VAL A 1 34.92 -17.15 6.96
N ASP A 2 34.90 -17.05 8.29
CA ASP A 2 33.84 -17.61 9.10
C ASP A 2 32.55 -16.85 8.76
N SER A 3 31.56 -17.53 8.18
CA SER A 3 30.25 -16.98 7.92
C SER A 3 29.45 -17.04 9.22
N SER A 4 29.40 -15.92 9.94
CA SER A 4 28.52 -15.81 11.11
C SER A 4 27.12 -15.49 10.66
N GLN A 5 26.13 -16.19 11.21
CA GLN A 5 24.71 -15.86 11.06
C GLN A 5 24.27 -15.06 12.28
N VAL A 6 23.60 -13.93 12.03
CA VAL A 6 23.03 -13.10 13.10
C VAL A 6 21.52 -13.10 12.93
N ILE A 7 20.79 -13.44 13.98
CA ILE A 7 19.33 -13.34 14.07
C ILE A 7 19.01 -12.29 15.14
N MET A 8 18.21 -11.31 14.78
CA MET A 8 17.84 -10.21 15.66
C MET A 8 16.32 -10.00 15.64
N THR A 9 15.74 -9.71 16.79
CA THR A 9 14.35 -9.26 16.90
C THR A 9 14.33 -7.77 17.21
N THR A 10 13.44 -7.04 16.56
CA THR A 10 13.35 -5.59 16.71
C THR A 10 11.93 -5.08 16.48
N HIS A 11 11.62 -3.92 17.06
CA HIS A 11 10.47 -3.08 16.74
C HIS A 11 10.91 -1.72 16.16
N SER A 12 12.18 -1.60 15.77
CA SER A 12 12.74 -0.35 15.24
C SER A 12 12.63 -0.33 13.71
N PRO A 13 11.86 0.60 13.11
CA PRO A 13 11.82 0.81 11.66
C PRO A 13 13.20 1.10 11.08
N VAL A 14 14.03 1.87 11.81
CA VAL A 14 15.38 2.28 11.38
C VAL A 14 16.29 1.09 11.12
N LEU A 15 16.15 0.01 11.89
CA LEU A 15 16.95 -1.20 11.66
C LEU A 15 16.46 -1.97 10.44
N ILE A 16 15.18 -1.89 10.15
CA ILE A 16 14.60 -2.54 8.97
C ILE A 16 14.95 -1.79 7.69
N ASP A 17 15.08 -0.46 7.75
CA ASP A 17 15.45 0.38 6.60
C ASP A 17 16.81 0.01 5.97
N GLU A 18 17.68 -0.62 6.73
CA GLU A 18 19.00 -1.06 6.27
C GLU A 18 19.01 -2.51 5.72
N LEU A 19 17.87 -3.22 5.83
CA LEU A 19 17.76 -4.61 5.42
C LEU A 19 17.08 -4.75 4.05
N GLU A 20 17.43 -5.82 3.35
CA GLU A 20 16.62 -6.28 2.22
C GLU A 20 15.40 -7.05 2.75
N HIS A 21 14.30 -7.01 2.02
CA HIS A 21 13.01 -7.56 2.52
C HIS A 21 13.01 -9.06 2.73
N ASP A 22 13.80 -9.80 1.94
CA ASP A 22 14.00 -11.23 2.12
C ASP A 22 14.77 -11.57 3.41
N GLN A 23 15.41 -10.57 4.02
CA GLN A 23 16.05 -10.68 5.31
C GLN A 23 15.10 -10.41 6.49
N VAL A 24 13.89 -9.93 6.22
CA VAL A 24 12.89 -9.58 7.24
C VAL A 24 11.85 -10.70 7.36
N VAL A 25 11.72 -11.23 8.57
CA VAL A 25 10.65 -12.16 8.94
C VAL A 25 9.67 -11.43 9.85
N LEU A 26 8.44 -11.26 9.37
CA LEU A 26 7.38 -10.62 10.14
C LEU A 26 6.64 -11.65 10.97
N VAL A 27 6.62 -11.46 12.29
CA VAL A 27 5.88 -12.30 13.22
C VAL A 27 4.77 -11.48 13.85
N ARG A 28 3.52 -11.89 13.65
CA ARG A 28 2.34 -11.20 14.19
C ARG A 28 1.43 -12.17 14.94
N ASN A 29 0.74 -11.63 15.94
CA ASN A 29 -0.31 -12.37 16.62
C ASN A 29 -1.65 -12.03 15.97
N THR A 30 -2.39 -13.07 15.58
CA THR A 30 -3.76 -12.96 15.10
C THR A 30 -4.69 -13.59 16.13
N SER A 31 -5.89 -13.03 16.29
CA SER A 31 -6.92 -13.63 17.12
C SER A 31 -7.63 -14.74 16.33
N ASP A 32 -7.69 -15.93 16.92
CA ASP A 32 -8.52 -17.03 16.43
C ASP A 32 -9.68 -17.21 17.43
N GLU A 33 -10.92 -17.10 16.96
CA GLU A 33 -12.12 -17.21 17.81
C GLU A 33 -12.21 -18.56 18.56
N LYS A 34 -11.57 -19.61 18.02
CA LYS A 34 -11.63 -20.96 18.60
C LYS A 34 -10.42 -21.33 19.46
N ARG A 35 -9.26 -20.72 19.20
CA ARG A 35 -7.97 -21.11 19.78
C ARG A 35 -7.26 -20.03 20.57
N GLY A 36 -7.84 -18.82 20.64
CA GLY A 36 -7.18 -17.67 21.25
C GLY A 36 -6.20 -17.00 20.30
N PHE A 37 -4.95 -16.86 20.69
CA PHE A 37 -3.93 -16.23 19.85
C PHE A 37 -3.21 -17.25 18.98
N LYS A 38 -3.00 -16.88 17.72
CA LYS A 38 -2.17 -17.62 16.77
C LYS A 38 -1.06 -16.70 16.27
N SER A 39 0.18 -17.17 16.31
CA SER A 39 1.28 -16.47 15.66
C SER A 39 1.27 -16.77 14.17
N MET A 40 1.35 -15.72 13.38
CA MET A 40 1.50 -15.77 11.94
C MET A 40 2.91 -15.31 11.58
N VAL A 41 3.55 -16.04 10.69
CA VAL A 41 4.90 -15.74 10.22
C VAL A 41 4.85 -15.53 8.71
N THR A 42 5.25 -14.36 8.27
CA THR A 42 5.33 -14.01 6.84
C THR A 42 6.73 -13.51 6.50
N GLN A 43 7.19 -13.84 5.31
CA GLN A 43 8.46 -13.37 4.76
C GLN A 43 8.30 -13.14 3.27
N ILE A 44 8.97 -12.13 2.75
CA ILE A 44 9.00 -11.85 1.32
C ILE A 44 10.02 -12.79 0.68
N ASP A 45 9.61 -13.48 -0.38
CA ASP A 45 10.48 -14.35 -1.18
C ASP A 45 11.48 -13.50 -2.00
N ASN A 46 12.73 -13.95 -2.13
CA ASN A 46 13.79 -13.26 -2.90
C ASN A 46 13.41 -13.02 -4.37
N ASN A 47 12.47 -13.79 -4.90
CA ASN A 47 11.96 -13.60 -6.26
C ASN A 47 10.63 -12.83 -6.31
N PHE A 48 10.18 -12.29 -5.19
CA PHE A 48 8.87 -11.63 -5.09
C PHE A 48 8.69 -10.56 -6.17
N TRP A 49 9.63 -9.62 -6.28
CA TRP A 49 9.54 -8.51 -7.24
C TRP A 49 9.50 -8.99 -8.69
N LYS A 50 10.24 -10.05 -9.00
CA LYS A 50 10.21 -10.68 -10.31
C LYS A 50 8.89 -11.40 -10.59
N LYS A 51 8.29 -12.01 -9.57
CA LYS A 51 6.98 -12.68 -9.70
C LYS A 51 5.86 -11.72 -10.01
N VAL A 52 5.91 -10.52 -9.42
CA VAL A 52 4.92 -9.45 -9.63
C VAL A 52 5.30 -8.49 -10.77
N ASP A 53 6.38 -8.77 -11.51
CA ASP A 53 6.91 -7.96 -12.61
C ASP A 53 7.16 -6.49 -12.22
N LEU A 54 7.75 -6.28 -11.06
CA LEU A 54 8.09 -4.96 -10.54
C LEU A 54 9.59 -4.78 -10.36
N ASP A 55 10.03 -3.53 -10.55
CA ASP A 55 11.43 -3.15 -10.35
C ASP A 55 11.76 -2.98 -8.87
N GLN A 56 12.62 -3.86 -8.36
CA GLN A 56 13.09 -3.82 -6.98
C GLN A 56 13.76 -2.49 -6.60
N ALA A 57 14.50 -1.86 -7.52
CA ALA A 57 15.18 -0.60 -7.24
C ALA A 57 14.18 0.53 -6.94
N LYS A 58 13.06 0.56 -7.67
CA LYS A 58 11.98 1.52 -7.40
C LYS A 58 11.29 1.27 -6.06
N TYR A 59 11.18 0.01 -5.67
CA TYR A 59 10.66 -0.32 -4.35
C TYR A 59 11.56 0.23 -3.23
N TYR A 60 12.87 0.06 -3.33
CA TYR A 60 13.79 0.63 -2.36
C TYR A 60 13.77 2.15 -2.33
N GLU A 61 13.52 2.79 -3.46
CA GLU A 61 13.29 4.23 -3.53
C GLU A 61 12.05 4.64 -2.71
N PHE A 62 10.95 3.92 -2.86
CA PHE A 62 9.73 4.09 -2.05
C PHE A 62 9.98 3.83 -0.56
N HIS A 63 10.74 2.81 -0.24
CA HIS A 63 11.05 2.42 1.14
C HIS A 63 11.95 3.44 1.87
N LYS A 64 12.93 4.05 1.18
CA LYS A 64 13.80 5.09 1.73
C LYS A 64 13.06 6.31 2.30
N TYR A 65 11.82 6.52 1.93
CA TYR A 65 10.98 7.59 2.43
C TYR A 65 10.26 7.28 3.75
N LYS A 66 10.84 6.44 4.61
CA LYS A 66 10.36 6.15 5.98
C LYS A 66 9.07 5.34 6.05
N ASN A 67 8.86 4.45 5.11
CA ASN A 67 7.66 3.61 5.11
C ASN A 67 7.81 2.28 5.87
N SER A 68 8.95 2.00 6.52
CA SER A 68 9.16 0.74 7.24
C SER A 68 8.26 0.56 8.47
N GLU A 69 7.61 1.62 8.91
CA GLU A 69 6.64 1.56 10.01
C GLU A 69 5.48 0.61 9.69
N PHE A 70 5.18 0.38 8.42
CA PHE A 70 4.12 -0.52 8.02
C PHE A 70 4.32 -1.96 8.52
N PHE A 71 5.55 -2.41 8.70
CA PHE A 71 5.83 -3.74 9.24
C PHE A 71 5.27 -3.93 10.65
N PHE A 72 5.11 -2.85 11.41
CA PHE A 72 4.61 -2.88 12.77
C PHE A 72 3.13 -2.54 12.89
N SER A 73 2.48 -2.21 11.78
CA SER A 73 1.09 -1.78 11.76
C SER A 73 0.13 -2.96 11.70
N LYS A 74 -1.01 -2.83 12.35
CA LYS A 74 -2.14 -3.79 12.25
C LYS A 74 -2.93 -3.59 10.96
N GLY A 75 -2.88 -2.38 10.41
CA GLY A 75 -3.51 -2.00 9.16
C GLY A 75 -2.93 -0.71 8.63
N ILE A 76 -3.10 -0.50 7.34
CA ILE A 76 -2.55 0.66 6.61
C ILE A 76 -3.69 1.40 5.92
N ILE A 77 -3.63 2.73 5.95
CA ILE A 77 -4.40 3.57 5.04
C ILE A 77 -3.42 4.18 4.05
N LEU A 78 -3.59 3.84 2.78
CA LEU A 78 -2.79 4.39 1.69
C LEU A 78 -3.52 5.57 1.07
N VAL A 79 -2.83 6.71 0.99
CA VAL A 79 -3.31 7.93 0.35
C VAL A 79 -2.38 8.33 -0.80
N GLU A 80 -2.82 9.20 -1.70
CA GLU A 80 -2.03 9.54 -2.88
C GLU A 80 -0.83 10.43 -2.55
N GLY A 81 -1.02 11.44 -1.71
CA GLY A 81 0.00 12.42 -1.40
C GLY A 81 0.09 12.81 0.08
N GLU A 82 1.12 13.58 0.40
CA GLU A 82 1.39 14.08 1.75
C GLU A 82 0.25 14.98 2.27
N SER A 83 -0.38 15.75 1.38
CA SER A 83 -1.52 16.59 1.75
C SER A 83 -2.72 15.76 2.18
N ASP A 84 -2.97 14.64 1.52
CA ASP A 84 -4.08 13.74 1.84
C ASP A 84 -3.85 13.06 3.19
N GLU A 85 -2.60 12.66 3.47
CA GLU A 85 -2.21 12.15 4.78
C GLU A 85 -2.50 13.19 5.87
N GLY A 86 -2.06 14.45 5.69
CA GLY A 86 -2.28 15.51 6.65
C GLY A 86 -3.76 15.78 6.91
N VAL A 87 -4.57 15.85 5.86
CA VAL A 87 -6.03 16.05 5.97
C VAL A 87 -6.68 14.87 6.68
N LEU A 88 -6.32 13.64 6.32
CA LEU A 88 -6.87 12.45 6.94
C LEU A 88 -6.58 12.39 8.44
N ARG A 89 -5.35 12.69 8.85
CA ARG A 89 -4.98 12.71 10.28
C ARG A 89 -5.81 13.72 11.06
N ILE A 90 -5.99 14.94 10.53
CA ILE A 90 -6.82 15.96 11.16
C ILE A 90 -8.27 15.53 11.26
N LEU A 91 -8.83 14.93 10.20
CA LEU A 91 -10.22 14.45 10.23
C LEU A 91 -10.40 13.33 11.25
N MET A 92 -9.51 12.35 11.30
CA MET A 92 -9.59 11.25 12.27
C MET A 92 -9.49 11.77 13.71
N GLU A 93 -8.57 12.70 13.97
CA GLU A 93 -8.44 13.33 15.28
C GLU A 93 -9.72 14.11 15.66
N SER A 94 -10.33 14.82 14.71
CA SER A 94 -11.59 15.57 14.96
C SER A 94 -12.77 14.66 15.30
N GLU A 95 -12.76 13.42 14.76
CA GLU A 95 -13.75 12.38 15.07
C GLU A 95 -13.39 11.55 16.31
N GLY A 96 -12.32 11.91 17.00
CA GLY A 96 -11.85 11.20 18.19
C GLY A 96 -11.21 9.84 17.91
N VAL A 97 -10.77 9.60 16.69
CA VAL A 97 -10.11 8.36 16.28
C VAL A 97 -8.60 8.55 16.35
N ASP A 98 -7.98 7.87 17.29
CA ASP A 98 -6.52 7.79 17.40
C ASP A 98 -6.01 6.61 16.56
N LEU A 99 -5.43 6.91 15.41
CA LEU A 99 -4.91 5.88 14.50
C LEU A 99 -3.74 5.10 15.12
N GLU A 100 -2.82 5.79 15.80
CA GLU A 100 -1.62 5.18 16.37
C GLU A 100 -1.96 4.20 17.49
N SER A 101 -2.85 4.58 18.42
CA SER A 101 -3.29 3.69 19.49
C SER A 101 -4.05 2.47 18.96
N ASN A 102 -4.69 2.57 17.79
CA ASN A 102 -5.31 1.46 17.08
C ASN A 102 -4.31 0.63 16.25
N GLY A 103 -3.06 1.06 16.15
CA GLY A 103 -2.01 0.41 15.37
C GLY A 103 -2.21 0.55 13.87
N VAL A 104 -2.83 1.65 13.43
CA VAL A 104 -3.06 1.98 12.03
C VAL A 104 -2.08 3.06 11.59
N SER A 105 -1.32 2.79 10.55
CA SER A 105 -0.43 3.78 9.93
C SER A 105 -1.05 4.35 8.66
N VAL A 106 -0.79 5.62 8.41
CA VAL A 106 -1.11 6.27 7.13
C VAL A 106 0.16 6.38 6.32
N MET A 107 0.10 5.94 5.07
CA MET A 107 1.22 6.01 4.13
C MET A 107 0.75 6.73 2.87
N PHE A 108 1.64 7.50 2.25
CA PHE A 108 1.35 8.12 0.96
C PHE A 108 2.27 7.60 -0.15
N LEU A 109 1.74 7.62 -1.37
CA LEU A 109 2.31 6.93 -2.51
C LEU A 109 3.37 7.74 -3.28
N TYR A 110 3.53 9.03 -2.98
CA TYR A 110 4.30 9.95 -3.85
C TYR A 110 3.83 9.94 -5.31
N GLY A 111 2.52 9.76 -5.50
CA GLY A 111 1.85 9.65 -6.77
C GLY A 111 1.26 8.26 -7.01
N VAL A 112 0.08 8.27 -7.56
CA VAL A 112 -0.77 7.08 -7.72
C VAL A 112 -0.14 5.94 -8.52
N ASN A 113 0.78 6.22 -9.43
CA ASN A 113 1.47 5.18 -10.21
C ASN A 113 2.35 4.24 -9.36
N ASN A 114 2.62 4.62 -8.12
CA ASN A 114 3.42 3.80 -7.20
C ASN A 114 2.56 2.79 -6.41
N ILE A 115 1.23 2.84 -6.52
CA ILE A 115 0.29 2.00 -5.76
C ILE A 115 0.58 0.50 -5.86
N LYS A 116 1.06 0.04 -7.01
CA LYS A 116 1.35 -1.37 -7.25
C LYS A 116 2.40 -1.97 -6.31
N TYR A 117 3.34 -1.16 -5.83
CA TYR A 117 4.38 -1.64 -4.92
C TYR A 117 3.81 -1.99 -3.54
N PRO A 118 3.19 -1.06 -2.81
CA PRO A 118 2.58 -1.38 -1.53
C PRO A 118 1.41 -2.37 -1.67
N TYR A 119 0.65 -2.33 -2.77
CA TYR A 119 -0.43 -3.28 -3.00
C TYR A 119 0.06 -4.73 -2.90
N HIS A 120 1.02 -5.12 -3.74
CA HIS A 120 1.54 -6.48 -3.74
C HIS A 120 2.31 -6.82 -2.47
N LEU A 121 3.04 -5.84 -1.91
CA LEU A 121 3.81 -6.05 -0.70
C LEU A 121 2.93 -6.32 0.53
N LEU A 122 1.91 -5.48 0.74
CA LEU A 122 1.00 -5.59 1.87
C LEU A 122 0.13 -6.85 1.76
N ASP A 123 -0.27 -7.22 0.53
CA ASP A 123 -0.96 -8.48 0.26
C ASP A 123 -0.09 -9.68 0.63
N GLN A 124 1.16 -9.71 0.15
CA GLN A 124 2.12 -10.79 0.48
C GLN A 124 2.38 -10.90 1.99
N LEU A 125 2.39 -9.77 2.70
CA LEU A 125 2.59 -9.73 4.15
C LEU A 125 1.29 -9.91 4.94
N GLU A 126 0.16 -10.05 4.24
CA GLU A 126 -1.18 -10.16 4.82
C GLU A 126 -1.50 -8.98 5.77
N ILE A 127 -1.06 -7.77 5.42
CA ILE A 127 -1.35 -6.54 6.16
C ILE A 127 -2.60 -5.91 5.55
N PRO A 128 -3.70 -5.75 6.31
CA PRO A 128 -4.89 -5.10 5.81
C PRO A 128 -4.60 -3.67 5.33
N CYS A 129 -5.08 -3.34 4.15
CA CYS A 129 -4.88 -2.03 3.55
C CYS A 129 -6.18 -1.42 3.04
N PHE A 130 -6.38 -0.14 3.34
CA PHE A 130 -7.45 0.67 2.81
C PHE A 130 -6.88 1.76 1.92
N TYR A 131 -7.47 1.97 0.73
CA TYR A 131 -6.95 2.89 -0.28
C TYR A 131 -7.86 4.11 -0.38
N ILE A 132 -7.28 5.31 -0.28
CA ILE A 132 -7.93 6.58 -0.55
C ILE A 132 -7.17 7.23 -1.70
N LEU A 133 -7.77 7.21 -2.88
CA LEU A 133 -7.12 7.66 -4.11
C LEU A 133 -7.99 8.71 -4.80
N ASP A 134 -7.35 9.60 -5.52
CA ASP A 134 -8.04 10.55 -6.36
C ASP A 134 -8.75 9.84 -7.52
N LYS A 135 -9.93 10.33 -7.88
CA LYS A 135 -10.70 9.79 -9.01
C LYS A 135 -9.91 9.79 -10.32
N ASP A 136 -8.89 10.61 -10.43
CA ASP A 136 -8.11 10.73 -11.65
C ASP A 136 -7.22 9.53 -11.94
N TYR A 137 -7.00 8.68 -10.94
CA TYR A 137 -6.40 7.36 -11.20
C TYR A 137 -7.20 6.56 -12.22
N PHE A 138 -8.51 6.68 -12.20
CA PHE A 138 -9.43 5.99 -13.11
C PHE A 138 -9.78 6.79 -14.37
N LEU A 139 -9.33 8.05 -14.46
CA LEU A 139 -9.68 8.93 -15.57
C LEU A 139 -8.55 9.01 -16.60
N PRO A 140 -8.81 8.70 -17.86
CA PRO A 140 -7.81 8.77 -18.90
C PRO A 140 -7.41 10.22 -19.20
N TYR A 141 -6.18 10.40 -19.61
CA TYR A 141 -5.74 11.67 -20.19
C TYR A 141 -6.25 11.82 -21.62
N ARG A 142 -6.67 13.02 -21.99
CA ARG A 142 -7.14 13.34 -23.32
C ARG A 142 -5.95 13.47 -24.26
N ASN A 143 -5.88 12.63 -25.31
CA ASN A 143 -5.00 12.70 -26.48
C ASN A 143 -3.76 13.60 -26.34
N GLY A 144 -2.69 13.13 -25.75
CA GLY A 144 -1.37 13.77 -25.71
C GLY A 144 -1.26 15.08 -24.91
N SER A 145 -2.35 15.62 -24.36
CA SER A 145 -2.37 16.94 -23.72
C SER A 145 -2.31 16.92 -22.19
N LYS A 146 -2.11 15.78 -21.56
CA LYS A 146 -2.20 15.59 -20.09
C LYS A 146 -3.51 16.08 -19.46
N LYS A 147 -4.55 16.29 -20.26
CA LYS A 147 -5.88 16.67 -19.78
C LYS A 147 -6.75 15.42 -19.67
N ARG A 148 -7.43 15.29 -18.56
CA ARG A 148 -8.37 14.19 -18.32
C ARG A 148 -9.45 14.21 -19.38
N SER A 149 -9.86 13.02 -19.84
CA SER A 149 -10.97 12.90 -20.80
C SER A 149 -12.27 13.35 -20.12
N ARG A 150 -13.05 14.17 -20.86
CA ARG A 150 -14.37 14.59 -20.40
C ARG A 150 -15.35 14.41 -21.54
N ASP A 151 -16.62 14.17 -21.18
CA ASP A 151 -17.72 14.15 -22.13
C ASP A 151 -18.06 15.56 -22.63
N ASP A 152 -19.05 15.67 -23.53
CA ASP A 152 -19.50 16.95 -24.06
C ASP A 152 -20.13 17.88 -23.02
N ARG A 153 -20.51 17.35 -21.87
CA ARG A 153 -21.06 18.10 -20.72
C ARG A 153 -19.97 18.51 -19.73
N GLY A 154 -18.70 18.12 -20.00
CA GLY A 154 -17.57 18.41 -19.13
C GLY A 154 -17.40 17.46 -17.96
N PHE A 155 -18.17 16.38 -17.86
CA PHE A 155 -18.00 15.36 -16.84
C PHE A 155 -16.82 14.45 -17.16
N PRO A 156 -16.07 13.99 -16.14
CA PRO A 156 -14.99 13.05 -16.33
C PRO A 156 -15.50 11.77 -16.98
N GLN A 157 -14.81 11.32 -18.04
CA GLN A 157 -15.08 10.04 -18.67
C GLN A 157 -14.22 8.96 -18.07
N TYR A 158 -14.84 7.87 -17.66
CA TYR A 158 -14.17 6.66 -17.23
C TYR A 158 -13.63 5.88 -18.43
N LYS A 159 -12.40 5.44 -18.38
CA LYS A 159 -11.82 4.59 -19.41
C LYS A 159 -11.18 3.35 -18.79
N HIS A 160 -11.65 2.18 -19.23
CA HIS A 160 -11.15 0.87 -18.79
C HIS A 160 -9.71 0.53 -19.25
N SER A 161 -8.98 1.43 -19.84
CA SER A 161 -7.66 1.18 -20.42
C SER A 161 -6.53 1.95 -19.71
N TYR A 162 -6.53 1.96 -18.41
CA TYR A 162 -5.30 2.24 -17.69
C TYR A 162 -4.35 1.06 -17.87
N ASN A 163 -3.03 1.34 -17.93
CA ASN A 163 -2.01 0.30 -18.18
C ASN A 163 -2.00 -0.83 -17.13
N ASP A 164 -2.76 -0.69 -16.06
CA ASP A 164 -2.91 -1.66 -14.98
C ASP A 164 -4.39 -2.02 -14.73
N ASP A 165 -5.17 -2.27 -15.78
CA ASP A 165 -6.57 -2.75 -15.69
C ASP A 165 -6.71 -3.92 -14.70
N ARG A 166 -5.69 -4.76 -14.67
CA ARG A 166 -5.62 -5.90 -13.76
C ARG A 166 -5.58 -5.49 -12.30
N LEU A 167 -4.77 -4.47 -11.96
CA LEU A 167 -4.67 -3.95 -10.60
C LEU A 167 -5.98 -3.27 -10.17
N ILE A 168 -6.61 -2.52 -11.09
CA ILE A 168 -7.92 -1.90 -10.84
C ILE A 168 -8.99 -2.97 -10.60
N GLU A 169 -8.96 -4.06 -11.35
CA GLU A 169 -9.89 -5.17 -11.16
C GLU A 169 -9.69 -5.90 -9.85
N GLU A 170 -8.46 -5.99 -9.36
CA GLU A 170 -8.14 -6.59 -8.07
C GLU A 170 -8.52 -5.66 -6.90
N ILE A 171 -8.24 -4.35 -7.01
CA ILE A 171 -8.56 -3.36 -5.96
C ILE A 171 -10.07 -3.10 -5.89
N ILE A 172 -10.75 -3.04 -7.04
CA ILE A 172 -12.19 -2.78 -7.10
C ILE A 172 -12.89 -4.06 -7.53
N PRO A 173 -13.49 -4.82 -6.61
CA PRO A 173 -14.21 -6.05 -6.94
C PRO A 173 -15.24 -5.82 -8.04
N SER A 174 -15.39 -6.79 -8.92
CA SER A 174 -16.36 -6.75 -10.03
C SER A 174 -17.82 -6.60 -9.59
N SER A 175 -18.12 -6.87 -8.31
CA SER A 175 -19.43 -6.63 -7.70
C SER A 175 -19.72 -5.14 -7.44
N TYR A 176 -18.70 -4.29 -7.50
CA TYR A 176 -18.87 -2.84 -7.40
C TYR A 176 -19.27 -2.30 -8.77
N ASP A 177 -20.39 -1.58 -8.81
CA ASP A 177 -20.79 -0.81 -9.99
C ASP A 177 -19.80 0.37 -10.13
N ARG A 178 -18.80 0.18 -11.01
CA ARG A 178 -17.72 1.17 -11.23
C ARG A 178 -18.29 2.52 -11.67
N ASP A 179 -19.47 2.52 -12.32
CA ASP A 179 -20.14 3.75 -12.74
C ASP A 179 -20.68 4.56 -11.54
N LYS A 180 -20.83 3.93 -10.37
CA LYS A 180 -21.24 4.60 -9.13
C LYS A 180 -20.09 5.15 -8.31
N LEU A 181 -18.84 4.80 -8.63
CA LEU A 181 -17.65 5.35 -7.99
C LEU A 181 -17.26 6.73 -8.54
N LEU A 182 -17.85 7.16 -9.63
CA LEU A 182 -17.66 8.44 -10.30
C LEU A 182 -18.83 9.39 -9.97
#